data_6035dcca281c3e11d3b81505dfe3c454
#
_entry.id   6035dcca281c3e11d3b81505dfe3c454
#
_cell.length_a   1.000
_cell.length_b   1.000
_cell.length_c   1.000
_cell.angle_alpha   90.00
_cell.angle_beta   90.00
_cell.angle_gamma   90.00
#
_symmetry.space_group_name_H-M   'P 1'
#
loop_
_entity.id
_entity.type
_entity.pdbx_description
1 polymer ?
#
loop_
_entity_poly.entity_id
_entity_poly.type
_entity_poly.pdbx_seq_one_letter_code
_entity_poly.pdbx_strand_id
1 'polypeptide(L)'
;MKAIFVRVDNNTTTEEFDIDSNPYHENDIVDLQTTYIKKELDQYSRDIINNIEHDISLTGLFQIVAIRHETIVETVIFTYHHHSRIAIMIKPYNPNSK
;
A
#
# COMPACT_ATOMS: atom_id res chain seq x y z
N MET A 1 -6.41 12.76 -1.58
CA MET A 1 -7.11 11.53 -1.14
C MET A 1 -6.08 10.49 -0.72
N LYS A 2 -6.30 9.80 0.37
CA LYS A 2 -5.44 8.70 0.82
C LYS A 2 -5.91 7.38 0.25
N ALA A 3 -4.96 6.50 -0.05
CA ALA A 3 -5.23 5.15 -0.57
C ALA A 3 -4.28 4.14 0.06
N ILE A 4 -4.70 2.88 0.05
CA ILE A 4 -3.90 1.75 0.54
C ILE A 4 -4.23 0.53 -0.32
N PHE A 5 -3.24 -0.29 -0.64
CA PHE A 5 -3.48 -1.63 -1.23
C PHE A 5 -3.49 -2.68 -0.13
N VAL A 6 -4.45 -3.60 -0.21
CA VAL A 6 -4.61 -4.69 0.77
C VAL A 6 -4.71 -6.02 0.03
N ARG A 7 -3.78 -6.94 0.28
CA ARG A 7 -3.89 -8.31 -0.22
C ARG A 7 -4.90 -9.08 0.61
N VAL A 8 -5.94 -9.58 -0.05
CA VAL A 8 -7.04 -10.28 0.66
C VAL A 8 -6.66 -11.68 1.12
N ASP A 9 -5.63 -12.29 0.51
CA ASP A 9 -5.22 -13.66 0.84
C ASP A 9 -4.36 -13.74 2.10
N ASN A 10 -3.64 -12.65 2.47
CA ASN A 10 -2.74 -12.67 3.62
C ASN A 10 -2.80 -11.41 4.47
N ASN A 11 -3.69 -10.48 4.16
CA ASN A 11 -3.87 -9.20 4.86
C ASN A 11 -2.64 -8.28 4.85
N THR A 12 -1.70 -8.51 3.95
CA THR A 12 -0.55 -7.61 3.80
C THR A 12 -1.02 -6.30 3.17
N THR A 13 -0.55 -5.18 3.69
CA THR A 13 -0.93 -3.86 3.21
C THR A 13 0.29 -3.02 2.86
N THR A 14 0.10 -2.09 1.91
CA THR A 14 1.07 -1.00 1.71
C THR A 14 0.89 0.04 2.82
N GLU A 15 1.82 0.99 2.90
CA GLU A 15 1.57 2.22 3.63
C GLU A 15 0.56 3.07 2.89
N GLU A 16 -0.11 4.00 3.60
CA GLU A 16 -1.00 4.96 2.97
C GLU A 16 -0.20 5.88 2.05
N PHE A 17 -0.79 6.17 0.90
CA PHE A 17 -0.20 7.10 -0.07
C PHE A 17 -1.25 8.04 -0.62
N ASP A 18 -0.79 9.18 -1.14
CA ASP A 18 -1.68 10.19 -1.70
C ASP A 18 -1.96 9.91 -3.18
N ILE A 19 -3.21 10.09 -3.57
CA ILE A 19 -3.63 10.08 -4.97
C ILE A 19 -4.56 11.28 -5.21
N ASP A 20 -4.50 11.86 -6.40
CA ASP A 20 -5.36 12.98 -6.76
C ASP A 20 -6.79 12.52 -7.05
N SER A 21 -6.90 11.39 -7.73
CA SER A 21 -8.19 10.77 -8.03
C SER A 21 -7.98 9.25 -8.08
N ASN A 22 -9.06 8.49 -7.97
CA ASN A 22 -8.98 7.03 -8.01
C ASN A 22 -8.98 6.53 -9.45
N PRO A 23 -7.81 6.09 -10.01
CA PRO A 23 -7.74 5.53 -11.36
C PRO A 23 -8.09 4.05 -11.41
N TYR A 24 -8.35 3.41 -10.26
CA TYR A 24 -8.50 1.97 -10.16
C TYR A 24 -9.96 1.55 -10.20
N HIS A 25 -10.23 0.42 -10.85
CA HIS A 25 -11.56 -0.15 -10.97
C HIS A 25 -11.53 -1.64 -10.61
N GLU A 26 -12.66 -2.17 -10.18
CA GLU A 26 -12.79 -3.60 -9.93
C GLU A 26 -12.49 -4.39 -11.19
N ASN A 27 -11.84 -5.53 -11.02
CA ASN A 27 -11.40 -6.47 -12.05
C ASN A 27 -10.19 -6.00 -12.87
N ASP A 28 -9.68 -4.79 -12.66
CA ASP A 28 -8.44 -4.36 -13.30
C ASP A 28 -7.26 -5.23 -12.86
N ILE A 29 -6.33 -5.40 -13.79
CA ILE A 29 -5.04 -6.04 -13.49
C ILE A 29 -4.01 -4.93 -13.31
N VAL A 30 -3.29 -4.98 -12.20
CA VAL A 30 -2.24 -4.01 -11.90
C VAL A 30 -0.90 -4.71 -11.74
N ASP A 31 0.14 -4.07 -12.25
CA ASP A 31 1.51 -4.49 -12.00
C ASP A 31 2.06 -3.62 -10.88
N LEU A 32 2.06 -4.17 -9.68
CA LEU A 32 2.42 -3.42 -8.48
C LEU A 32 3.92 -3.54 -8.23
N GLN A 33 4.56 -2.40 -8.07
CA GLN A 33 5.99 -2.31 -7.78
C GLN A 33 6.15 -1.61 -6.42
N THR A 34 6.04 -2.39 -5.35
CA THR A 34 6.11 -1.83 -4.00
C THR A 34 7.55 -1.83 -3.52
N THR A 35 8.04 -0.64 -3.20
CA THR A 35 9.39 -0.45 -2.69
C THR A 35 9.35 0.29 -1.36
N TYR A 36 10.36 0.09 -0.55
CA TYR A 36 10.59 0.91 0.62
C TYR A 36 12.04 1.35 0.68
N ILE A 37 12.26 2.51 1.27
CA ILE A 37 13.59 3.07 1.44
C ILE A 37 14.03 2.82 2.88
N LYS A 38 15.06 2.01 3.01
CA LYS A 38 15.67 1.73 4.31
C LYS A 38 16.78 2.74 4.55
N LYS A 39 16.66 3.51 5.62
CA LYS A 39 17.65 4.51 5.99
C LYS A 39 18.52 3.97 7.10
N GLU A 40 19.82 3.95 6.87
CA GLU A 40 20.81 3.52 7.85
C GLU A 40 21.78 4.67 8.13
N LEU A 41 22.10 4.87 9.39
CA LEU A 41 23.12 5.84 9.77
C LEU A 41 24.48 5.15 9.79
N ASP A 42 25.43 5.70 9.04
CA ASP A 42 26.81 5.25 9.09
C ASP A 42 27.40 5.69 10.45
N GLN A 43 27.95 4.74 11.19
CA GLN A 43 28.52 4.99 12.52
C GLN A 43 29.74 5.91 12.48
N TYR A 44 30.45 5.94 11.39
CA TYR A 44 31.71 6.70 11.29
C TYR A 44 31.54 8.09 10.70
N SER A 45 30.71 8.25 9.70
CA SER A 45 30.52 9.54 9.01
C SER A 45 29.23 10.23 9.36
N ARG A 46 28.32 9.56 10.05
CA ARG A 46 26.94 10.01 10.33
C ARG A 46 26.15 10.31 9.05
N ASP A 47 26.58 9.78 7.94
CA ASP A 47 25.85 9.91 6.69
C ASP A 47 24.65 8.95 6.69
N ILE A 48 23.59 9.37 6.01
CA ILE A 48 22.41 8.53 5.83
C ILE A 48 22.60 7.73 4.55
N ILE A 49 22.67 6.42 4.70
CA ILE A 49 22.71 5.51 3.57
C ILE A 49 21.27 5.06 3.26
N ASN A 50 20.87 5.24 2.01
CA ASN A 50 19.55 4.85 1.55
C ASN A 50 19.65 3.59 0.69
N ASN A 51 18.97 2.54 1.11
CA ASN A 51 18.79 1.32 0.33
C ASN A 51 17.33 1.20 -0.09
N ILE A 52 17.12 0.89 -1.37
CA ILE A 52 15.78 0.65 -1.90
C ILE A 52 15.59 -0.86 -1.98
N GLU A 53 14.56 -1.35 -1.33
CA GLU A 53 14.19 -2.76 -1.35
C GLU A 53 12.78 -2.93 -1.91
N HIS A 54 12.55 -4.03 -2.63
CA HIS A 54 11.22 -4.40 -3.09
C HIS A 54 10.52 -5.24 -2.03
N ASP A 55 9.27 -4.92 -1.76
CA ASP A 55 8.42 -5.77 -0.95
C ASP A 55 7.87 -6.89 -1.85
N ILE A 56 8.48 -8.07 -1.75
CA ILE A 56 8.13 -9.23 -2.58
C ILE A 56 6.66 -9.60 -2.41
N SER A 57 6.08 -9.42 -1.22
CA SER A 57 4.69 -9.79 -0.95
C SER A 57 3.70 -8.85 -1.66
N LEU A 58 4.15 -7.67 -2.07
CA LEU A 58 3.33 -6.64 -2.71
C LEU A 58 3.90 -6.22 -4.08
N THR A 59 4.70 -7.07 -4.70
CA THR A 59 5.26 -6.81 -6.02
C THR A 59 4.81 -7.89 -7.00
N GLY A 60 4.40 -7.48 -8.20
CA GLY A 60 3.96 -8.37 -9.27
C GLY A 60 2.55 -8.07 -9.74
N LEU A 61 1.95 -9.04 -10.42
CA LEU A 61 0.62 -8.87 -10.98
C LEU A 61 -0.47 -9.21 -9.96
N PHE A 62 -1.42 -8.28 -9.82
CA PHE A 62 -2.57 -8.44 -8.94
C PHE A 62 -3.84 -8.06 -9.68
N GLN A 63 -4.94 -8.68 -9.29
CA GLN A 63 -6.26 -8.28 -9.74
C GLN A 63 -6.99 -7.55 -8.62
N ILE A 64 -7.61 -6.43 -8.97
CA ILE A 64 -8.43 -5.66 -8.03
C ILE A 64 -9.77 -6.38 -7.87
N VAL A 65 -10.08 -6.82 -6.64
CA VAL A 65 -11.31 -7.56 -6.36
C VAL A 65 -12.40 -6.69 -5.74
N ALA A 66 -12.02 -5.61 -5.09
CA ALA A 66 -12.97 -4.67 -4.49
C ALA A 66 -12.27 -3.35 -4.19
N ILE A 67 -13.07 -2.28 -4.12
CA ILE A 67 -12.61 -0.96 -3.67
C ILE A 67 -13.55 -0.52 -2.56
N ARG A 68 -13.00 -0.21 -1.40
CA ARG A 68 -13.78 0.24 -0.23
C ARG A 68 -13.45 1.67 0.11
N HIS A 69 -14.48 2.43 0.47
CA HIS A 69 -14.28 3.69 1.14
C HIS A 69 -14.21 3.44 2.64
N GLU A 70 -13.11 3.87 3.26
CA GLU A 70 -12.90 3.69 4.68
C GLU A 70 -12.78 5.04 5.37
N THR A 71 -13.36 5.12 6.57
CA THR A 71 -13.14 6.24 7.48
C THR A 71 -12.40 5.72 8.71
N ILE A 72 -11.21 6.27 8.92
CA ILE A 72 -10.38 5.91 10.06
C ILE A 72 -10.64 6.94 11.16
N VAL A 73 -11.02 6.47 12.33
CA VAL A 73 -11.25 7.32 13.51
C VAL A 73 -10.21 6.98 14.56
N GLU A 74 -9.41 7.96 14.92
CA GLU A 74 -8.40 7.81 15.95
C GLU A 74 -8.77 8.67 17.16
N THR A 75 -8.67 8.09 18.35
CA THR A 75 -8.91 8.79 19.61
C THR A 75 -7.57 8.97 20.32
N VAL A 76 -7.17 10.22 20.52
CA VAL A 76 -5.93 10.57 21.24
C VAL A 76 -6.31 11.53 22.36
N ILE A 77 -6.21 11.08 23.61
CA ILE A 77 -6.42 11.88 24.83
C ILE A 77 -7.60 12.86 24.68
N PHE A 78 -8.84 12.32 24.67
CA PHE A 78 -10.11 13.08 24.57
C PHE A 78 -10.30 13.84 23.25
N THR A 79 -9.43 13.63 22.26
CA THR A 79 -9.55 14.25 20.94
C THR A 79 -9.82 13.18 19.91
N TYR A 80 -10.77 13.45 19.00
CA TYR A 80 -11.10 12.55 17.90
C TYR A 80 -10.53 13.11 16.62
N HIS A 81 -9.73 12.30 15.93
CA HIS A 81 -9.24 12.61 14.59
C HIS A 81 -9.81 11.59 13.63
N HIS A 82 -10.25 12.04 12.46
CA HIS A 82 -10.72 11.12 11.43
C HIS A 82 -10.19 11.53 10.07
N HIS A 83 -9.95 10.55 9.23
CA HIS A 83 -9.62 10.78 7.82
C HIS A 83 -10.25 9.67 6.97
N SER A 84 -10.48 9.98 5.72
CA SER A 84 -11.01 9.05 4.75
C SER A 84 -9.91 8.52 3.84
N ARG A 85 -10.03 7.26 3.45
CA ARG A 85 -9.15 6.65 2.47
C ARG A 85 -9.91 5.64 1.63
N ILE A 86 -9.33 5.26 0.50
CA ILE A 86 -9.82 4.11 -0.26
C ILE A 86 -8.88 2.92 -0.02
N ALA A 87 -9.48 1.77 0.23
CA ALA A 87 -8.75 0.51 0.33
C ALA A 87 -8.98 -0.26 -0.97
N ILE A 88 -7.89 -0.52 -1.69
CA ILE A 88 -7.91 -1.24 -2.95
C ILE A 88 -7.56 -2.70 -2.64
N MET A 89 -8.58 -3.55 -2.65
CA MET A 89 -8.44 -4.97 -2.30
C MET A 89 -7.91 -5.73 -3.49
N ILE A 90 -6.79 -6.42 -3.33
CA ILE A 90 -6.11 -7.12 -4.41
C ILE A 90 -5.87 -8.58 -4.07
N LYS A 91 -5.78 -9.40 -5.10
CA LYS A 91 -5.34 -10.80 -5.00
C LYS A 91 -4.27 -11.06 -6.07
N PRO A 92 -3.35 -12.01 -5.83
CA PRO A 92 -2.39 -12.38 -6.86
C PRO A 92 -3.08 -12.79 -8.15
N TYR A 93 -2.54 -12.36 -9.27
CA TYR A 93 -3.04 -12.70 -10.60
C TYR A 93 -2.00 -13.51 -11.35
N ASN A 94 -2.43 -14.67 -11.86
CA ASN A 94 -1.59 -15.52 -12.68
C ASN A 94 -2.20 -15.62 -14.07
N PRO A 95 -1.61 -14.99 -15.11
CA PRO A 95 -2.16 -15.00 -16.45
C PRO A 95 -2.18 -16.39 -17.09
N ASN A 96 -1.40 -17.33 -16.58
CA ASN A 96 -1.34 -18.71 -17.05
C ASN A 96 -2.28 -19.65 -16.29
N SER A 97 -2.98 -19.12 -15.28
CA SER A 97 -3.94 -19.88 -14.49
C SER A 97 -5.31 -19.83 -15.16
N LYS A 98 -5.90 -20.99 -15.31
CA LYS A 98 -7.26 -21.09 -15.83
C LYS A 98 -8.26 -21.33 -14.70
#